data_84829a9853e88342a33c2a71ce1c7fa1
#
_entry.id   84829a9853e88342a33c2a71ce1c7fa1
#
_cell.length_a   1.000
_cell.length_b   1.000
_cell.length_c   1.000
_cell.angle_alpha   90.00
_cell.angle_beta   90.00
_cell.angle_gamma   90.00
#
_symmetry.space_group_name_H-M   'P 1'
#
loop_
_entity.id
_entity.type
_entity.pdbx_description
1 polymer ?
#
loop_
_entity_poly.entity_id
_entity_poly.type
_entity_poly.pdbx_seq_one_letter_code
_entity_poly.pdbx_strand_id
1 'polypeptide(L)'
;MTTQSFEASLQRAKEWIQFDPNQKTRNHISALIETSNSDPKAKEEIEKLFPSDGSRIGFGTAGLRSAMKCGPKHMNDLVIIQTTQGIARYCQQEFAEKAKDKKLLAVIGYDHRANPDLDLSSKSFAILAKMAFLEAGFDCVLLDGYIATPILAYAITKLDAVCGVMVTASHNPKDDAGFKVYWSNGCQITSPTDSNIADSIEKQENLKPWVDYGSILSSRMRDASSYTDSCFGYGDTEQTEIIVEDYYAAVVGSGLVSNQSAKYGQNFKICYTAMHGIGHKFAVKSSEVFNVAPFYSVPEQQEPNYSFPTVSFPNPEEDGALDLAMKFADENGCTLILANDPDADRLAVAEKSDGEWTTFHGDQIGVMLGLWIWDTIGKDCGKKVAMCASTVSSKMLATIAEAEGFYFEDTLTGFKWIGSRLVELRNEGYRSLFGYEEAIGFCCGDVVSDKDGLTALGTMSELAINVYGNGGTLKGHMQSLYDKYGEFCSNNGYYLCYDSKIVDKIFVDIRNGGQYMETVGPYEIESIRDLGYPGFDSTTADKKPTLPVSKSSPMLTIRFKNGTVAQFRASGTEPKFKYYIEMRGQPGVAREVVKKDLEEMSKIILEKLLHPKENGLQSKL
;
A
#
# COMPACT_ATOMS: atom_id res chain seq x y z
N MET A 1 21.96 -10.89 -29.58
CA MET A 1 21.14 -12.03 -29.13
C MET A 1 21.22 -13.14 -30.17
N THR A 2 21.25 -14.38 -29.76
CA THR A 2 21.43 -15.52 -30.66
C THR A 2 20.11 -15.92 -31.31
N THR A 3 20.12 -16.49 -32.53
CA THR A 3 18.95 -17.00 -33.25
C THR A 3 18.16 -18.00 -32.35
N GLN A 4 18.83 -18.78 -31.55
CA GLN A 4 18.25 -19.74 -30.62
C GLN A 4 17.40 -19.09 -29.50
N SER A 5 17.74 -17.85 -29.06
CA SER A 5 16.95 -17.08 -28.08
C SER A 5 15.59 -16.65 -28.64
N PHE A 6 15.56 -16.18 -29.90
CA PHE A 6 14.32 -15.77 -30.54
C PHE A 6 13.37 -16.95 -30.81
N GLU A 7 13.89 -18.09 -31.26
CA GLU A 7 13.09 -19.30 -31.48
C GLU A 7 12.36 -19.76 -30.22
N ALA A 8 13.04 -19.69 -29.06
CA ALA A 8 12.43 -20.00 -27.77
C ALA A 8 11.30 -19.00 -27.41
N SER A 9 11.53 -17.69 -27.62
CA SER A 9 10.51 -16.66 -27.39
C SER A 9 9.30 -16.83 -28.31
N LEU A 10 9.54 -17.14 -29.60
CA LEU A 10 8.50 -17.38 -30.58
C LEU A 10 7.66 -18.62 -30.24
N GLN A 11 8.29 -19.70 -29.79
CA GLN A 11 7.60 -20.91 -29.35
C GLN A 11 6.67 -20.61 -28.17
N ARG A 12 7.14 -19.86 -27.16
CA ARG A 12 6.33 -19.43 -26.01
C ARG A 12 5.16 -18.55 -26.40
N ALA A 13 5.34 -17.63 -27.36
CA ALA A 13 4.25 -16.81 -27.89
C ALA A 13 3.17 -17.67 -28.55
N LYS A 14 3.56 -18.69 -29.31
CA LYS A 14 2.63 -19.65 -29.96
C LYS A 14 1.88 -20.50 -28.91
N GLU A 15 2.54 -20.93 -27.85
CA GLU A 15 1.90 -21.65 -26.73
C GLU A 15 0.93 -20.76 -25.97
N TRP A 16 1.30 -19.50 -25.72
CA TRP A 16 0.46 -18.51 -25.07
C TRP A 16 -0.91 -18.34 -25.74
N ILE A 17 -0.94 -18.17 -27.06
CA ILE A 17 -2.16 -18.00 -27.85
C ILE A 17 -3.16 -19.16 -27.64
N GLN A 18 -2.68 -20.37 -27.34
CA GLN A 18 -3.54 -21.54 -27.15
C GLN A 18 -4.33 -21.48 -25.83
N PHE A 19 -3.82 -20.75 -24.84
CA PHE A 19 -4.39 -20.71 -23.47
C PHE A 19 -4.97 -19.36 -23.09
N ASP A 20 -4.59 -18.30 -23.79
CA ASP A 20 -5.08 -16.95 -23.49
C ASP A 20 -6.57 -16.83 -23.87
N PRO A 21 -7.49 -16.53 -22.92
CA PRO A 21 -8.91 -16.42 -23.25
C PRO A 21 -9.27 -15.14 -24.01
N ASN A 22 -8.41 -14.13 -24.00
CA ASN A 22 -8.68 -12.81 -24.55
C ASN A 22 -8.40 -12.74 -26.05
N GLN A 23 -9.44 -12.46 -26.85
CA GLN A 23 -9.32 -12.43 -28.32
C GLN A 23 -8.42 -11.28 -28.81
N LYS A 24 -8.44 -10.10 -28.15
CA LYS A 24 -7.62 -8.96 -28.61
C LYS A 24 -6.13 -9.20 -28.35
N THR A 25 -5.77 -9.75 -27.19
CA THR A 25 -4.38 -10.10 -26.89
C THR A 25 -3.88 -11.23 -27.80
N ARG A 26 -4.69 -12.26 -28.08
CA ARG A 26 -4.37 -13.30 -29.06
C ARG A 26 -4.13 -12.72 -30.45
N ASN A 27 -5.01 -11.83 -30.92
CA ASN A 27 -4.86 -11.19 -32.25
C ASN A 27 -3.59 -10.34 -32.32
N HIS A 28 -3.29 -9.59 -31.26
CA HIS A 28 -2.08 -8.77 -31.17
C HIS A 28 -0.81 -9.65 -31.29
N ILE A 29 -0.73 -10.74 -30.51
CA ILE A 29 0.41 -11.66 -30.57
C ILE A 29 0.49 -12.40 -31.89
N SER A 30 -0.64 -12.82 -32.48
CA SER A 30 -0.66 -13.45 -33.80
C SER A 30 -0.09 -12.54 -34.90
N ALA A 31 -0.48 -11.26 -34.89
CA ALA A 31 0.06 -10.27 -35.83
C ALA A 31 1.58 -10.05 -35.66
N LEU A 32 2.07 -10.01 -34.44
CA LEU A 32 3.52 -9.94 -34.17
C LEU A 32 4.26 -11.18 -34.68
N ILE A 33 3.70 -12.37 -34.50
CA ILE A 33 4.29 -13.62 -34.98
C ILE A 33 4.37 -13.62 -36.51
N GLU A 34 3.29 -13.24 -37.19
CA GLU A 34 3.23 -13.20 -38.68
C GLU A 34 4.26 -12.25 -39.26
N THR A 35 4.48 -11.10 -38.62
CA THR A 35 5.40 -10.06 -39.13
C THR A 35 6.85 -10.23 -38.65
N SER A 36 7.11 -11.05 -37.63
CA SER A 36 8.41 -11.17 -36.97
C SER A 36 9.58 -11.60 -37.85
N ASN A 37 9.31 -12.28 -38.96
CA ASN A 37 10.34 -12.68 -39.91
C ASN A 37 10.80 -11.53 -40.84
N SER A 38 9.98 -10.50 -41.02
CA SER A 38 10.24 -9.37 -41.91
C SER A 38 10.41 -8.04 -41.20
N ASP A 39 9.90 -7.92 -39.96
CA ASP A 39 9.98 -6.71 -39.14
C ASP A 39 10.84 -6.93 -37.87
N PRO A 40 12.03 -6.29 -37.79
CA PRO A 40 12.88 -6.36 -36.61
C PRO A 40 12.21 -5.85 -35.32
N LYS A 41 11.26 -4.90 -35.40
CA LYS A 41 10.53 -4.37 -34.24
C LYS A 41 9.56 -5.41 -33.69
N ALA A 42 8.83 -6.12 -34.55
CA ALA A 42 7.95 -7.21 -34.14
C ALA A 42 8.74 -8.33 -33.45
N LYS A 43 9.93 -8.64 -34.00
CA LYS A 43 10.86 -9.60 -33.36
C LYS A 43 11.29 -9.18 -31.97
N GLU A 44 11.75 -7.93 -31.82
CA GLU A 44 12.17 -7.35 -30.54
C GLU A 44 11.01 -7.35 -29.53
N GLU A 45 9.80 -7.03 -29.97
CA GLU A 45 8.62 -7.00 -29.11
C GLU A 45 8.25 -8.42 -28.61
N ILE A 46 8.32 -9.45 -29.48
CA ILE A 46 8.12 -10.85 -29.05
C ILE A 46 9.16 -11.24 -27.99
N GLU A 47 10.44 -10.89 -28.18
CA GLU A 47 11.49 -11.22 -27.20
C GLU A 47 11.29 -10.51 -25.85
N LYS A 48 10.72 -9.29 -25.84
CA LYS A 48 10.35 -8.56 -24.62
C LYS A 48 9.14 -9.17 -23.92
N LEU A 49 8.08 -9.47 -24.67
CA LEU A 49 6.84 -10.01 -24.12
C LEU A 49 6.98 -11.47 -23.66
N PHE A 50 7.80 -12.26 -24.34
CA PHE A 50 8.03 -13.69 -24.08
C PHE A 50 9.51 -14.00 -23.89
N PRO A 51 10.10 -13.70 -22.73
CA PRO A 51 11.53 -13.93 -22.49
C PRO A 51 11.94 -15.38 -22.73
N SER A 52 13.08 -15.57 -23.41
CA SER A 52 13.59 -16.89 -23.77
C SER A 52 13.95 -17.78 -22.56
N ASP A 53 14.26 -17.18 -21.41
CA ASP A 53 14.53 -17.86 -20.15
C ASP A 53 13.26 -18.38 -19.44
N GLY A 54 12.07 -18.04 -19.95
CA GLY A 54 10.80 -18.44 -19.36
C GLY A 54 10.39 -17.64 -18.13
N SER A 55 11.05 -16.55 -17.83
CA SER A 55 10.71 -15.73 -16.69
C SER A 55 9.28 -15.16 -16.80
N ARG A 56 8.61 -15.11 -15.65
CA ARG A 56 7.24 -14.65 -15.46
C ARG A 56 7.19 -13.45 -14.53
N ILE A 57 6.03 -12.82 -14.41
CA ILE A 57 5.78 -11.81 -13.37
C ILE A 57 6.01 -12.45 -11.99
N GLY A 58 6.85 -11.81 -11.16
CA GLY A 58 7.09 -12.30 -9.81
C GLY A 58 5.87 -12.08 -8.93
N PHE A 59 5.46 -13.12 -8.21
CA PHE A 59 4.52 -12.98 -7.10
C PHE A 59 5.30 -12.35 -5.94
N GLY A 60 5.24 -11.02 -5.87
CA GLY A 60 6.00 -10.22 -4.92
C GLY A 60 5.28 -10.02 -3.59
N THR A 61 5.66 -8.97 -2.87
CA THR A 61 5.15 -8.66 -1.53
C THR A 61 3.63 -8.44 -1.51
N ALA A 62 2.87 -9.53 -1.32
CA ALA A 62 1.42 -9.62 -1.22
C ALA A 62 0.64 -9.57 -2.56
N GLY A 63 1.23 -9.96 -3.69
CA GLY A 63 0.49 -10.09 -4.94
C GLY A 63 1.29 -9.80 -6.21
N LEU A 64 0.59 -9.38 -7.26
CA LEU A 64 1.17 -9.02 -8.56
C LEU A 64 1.02 -7.52 -8.82
N ARG A 65 1.97 -6.94 -9.56
CA ARG A 65 1.86 -5.58 -10.11
C ARG A 65 2.71 -5.44 -11.36
N SER A 66 2.10 -5.04 -12.48
CA SER A 66 2.78 -4.76 -13.74
C SER A 66 1.83 -4.02 -14.70
N ALA A 67 2.37 -3.56 -15.82
CA ALA A 67 1.56 -2.97 -16.88
C ALA A 67 0.56 -4.00 -17.47
N MET A 68 -0.62 -3.51 -17.90
CA MET A 68 -1.64 -4.29 -18.62
C MET A 68 -1.19 -4.54 -20.07
N LYS A 69 -0.50 -5.65 -20.31
CA LYS A 69 0.07 -6.07 -21.60
C LYS A 69 0.01 -7.58 -21.78
N CYS A 70 0.24 -8.03 -23.00
CA CYS A 70 0.43 -9.45 -23.30
C CYS A 70 1.67 -10.03 -22.64
N GLY A 71 1.70 -11.36 -22.53
CA GLY A 71 2.89 -12.12 -22.10
C GLY A 71 2.99 -12.35 -20.60
N PRO A 72 3.84 -13.32 -20.19
CA PRO A 72 3.89 -13.86 -18.84
C PRO A 72 4.44 -12.88 -17.77
N LYS A 73 5.08 -11.77 -18.15
CA LYS A 73 5.62 -10.75 -17.24
C LYS A 73 4.66 -9.59 -16.95
N HIS A 74 3.48 -9.61 -17.56
CA HIS A 74 2.53 -8.50 -17.50
C HIS A 74 1.18 -8.93 -16.94
N MET A 75 0.37 -7.93 -16.55
CA MET A 75 -0.98 -8.18 -16.07
C MET A 75 -1.92 -8.40 -17.26
N ASN A 76 -2.51 -9.59 -17.32
CA ASN A 76 -3.46 -10.01 -18.36
C ASN A 76 -4.30 -11.21 -17.89
N ASP A 77 -5.32 -11.54 -18.67
CA ASP A 77 -6.31 -12.54 -18.32
C ASP A 77 -5.71 -13.91 -17.98
N LEU A 78 -4.74 -14.38 -18.79
CA LEU A 78 -4.11 -15.69 -18.55
C LEU A 78 -3.27 -15.71 -17.25
N VAL A 79 -2.54 -14.62 -16.98
CA VAL A 79 -1.75 -14.49 -15.72
C VAL A 79 -2.67 -14.47 -14.50
N ILE A 80 -3.81 -13.80 -14.56
CA ILE A 80 -4.82 -13.78 -13.50
C ILE A 80 -5.38 -15.17 -13.24
N ILE A 81 -5.76 -15.89 -14.28
CA ILE A 81 -6.27 -17.28 -14.16
C ILE A 81 -5.24 -18.15 -13.46
N GLN A 82 -4.01 -18.18 -13.96
CA GLN A 82 -2.91 -19.00 -13.42
C GLN A 82 -2.62 -18.67 -11.95
N THR A 83 -2.57 -17.38 -11.64
CA THR A 83 -2.33 -16.89 -10.27
C THR A 83 -3.45 -17.32 -9.34
N THR A 84 -4.71 -17.14 -9.75
CA THR A 84 -5.86 -17.50 -8.91
C THR A 84 -5.98 -19.00 -8.70
N GLN A 85 -5.70 -19.80 -9.75
CA GLN A 85 -5.62 -21.26 -9.65
C GLN A 85 -4.58 -21.69 -8.59
N GLY A 86 -3.39 -21.08 -8.60
CA GLY A 86 -2.35 -21.34 -7.61
C GLY A 86 -2.76 -20.96 -6.18
N ILE A 87 -3.39 -19.77 -6.02
CA ILE A 87 -3.92 -19.32 -4.72
C ILE A 87 -4.99 -20.29 -4.21
N ALA A 88 -5.96 -20.66 -5.04
CA ALA A 88 -7.05 -21.56 -4.65
C ALA A 88 -6.51 -22.93 -4.19
N ARG A 89 -5.53 -23.50 -4.91
CA ARG A 89 -4.87 -24.75 -4.50
C ARG A 89 -4.13 -24.64 -3.17
N TYR A 90 -3.41 -23.55 -2.97
CA TYR A 90 -2.75 -23.32 -1.68
C TYR A 90 -3.76 -23.16 -0.55
N CYS A 91 -4.82 -22.37 -0.73
CA CYS A 91 -5.88 -22.22 0.26
C CYS A 91 -6.55 -23.58 0.60
N GLN A 92 -6.80 -24.45 -0.38
CA GLN A 92 -7.34 -25.80 -0.14
C GLN A 92 -6.43 -26.65 0.75
N GLN A 93 -5.11 -26.51 0.62
CA GLN A 93 -4.13 -27.20 1.46
C GLN A 93 -4.08 -26.60 2.88
N GLU A 94 -3.97 -25.29 2.98
CA GLU A 94 -3.83 -24.58 4.24
C GLU A 94 -5.10 -24.66 5.12
N PHE A 95 -6.27 -24.57 4.50
CA PHE A 95 -7.57 -24.64 5.18
C PHE A 95 -8.27 -25.98 5.02
N ALA A 96 -7.52 -27.07 4.86
CA ALA A 96 -8.08 -28.41 4.64
C ALA A 96 -9.06 -28.85 5.75
N GLU A 97 -8.79 -28.49 7.01
CA GLU A 97 -9.68 -28.80 8.13
C GLU A 97 -11.02 -28.03 8.01
N LYS A 98 -10.96 -26.73 7.72
CA LYS A 98 -12.16 -25.88 7.51
C LYS A 98 -12.99 -26.37 6.30
N ALA A 99 -12.31 -26.88 5.27
CA ALA A 99 -12.93 -27.41 4.05
C ALA A 99 -13.73 -28.71 4.27
N LYS A 100 -13.54 -29.41 5.38
CA LYS A 100 -14.34 -30.60 5.73
C LYS A 100 -15.77 -30.25 6.16
N ASP A 101 -15.96 -29.10 6.79
CA ASP A 101 -17.23 -28.70 7.38
C ASP A 101 -18.06 -27.81 6.45
N LYS A 102 -17.40 -26.98 5.65
CA LYS A 102 -18.05 -26.06 4.71
C LYS A 102 -17.15 -25.73 3.52
N LYS A 103 -17.76 -25.30 2.42
CA LYS A 103 -16.99 -24.75 1.31
C LYS A 103 -16.15 -23.55 1.78
N LEU A 104 -14.95 -23.46 1.28
CA LEU A 104 -14.10 -22.28 1.50
C LEU A 104 -14.68 -21.08 0.76
N LEU A 105 -14.61 -19.91 1.36
CA LEU A 105 -15.11 -18.66 0.79
C LEU A 105 -13.94 -17.75 0.42
N ALA A 106 -14.00 -17.15 -0.77
CA ALA A 106 -13.15 -16.07 -1.21
C ALA A 106 -13.96 -14.78 -1.47
N VAL A 107 -13.35 -13.61 -1.22
CA VAL A 107 -13.97 -12.30 -1.51
C VAL A 107 -13.12 -11.56 -2.52
N ILE A 108 -13.73 -10.92 -3.52
CA ILE A 108 -13.03 -10.19 -4.58
C ILE A 108 -13.61 -8.78 -4.69
N GLY A 109 -12.72 -7.79 -4.79
CA GLY A 109 -13.04 -6.40 -5.12
C GLY A 109 -12.16 -5.89 -6.26
N TYR A 110 -12.54 -4.79 -6.88
CA TYR A 110 -11.79 -4.22 -7.99
C TYR A 110 -11.97 -2.70 -8.11
N ASP A 111 -10.96 -2.04 -8.71
CA ASP A 111 -10.97 -0.63 -9.09
C ASP A 111 -11.42 -0.43 -10.56
N HIS A 112 -11.24 0.78 -11.08
CA HIS A 112 -11.71 1.22 -12.40
C HIS A 112 -10.66 1.12 -13.52
N ARG A 113 -9.47 0.56 -13.28
CA ARG A 113 -8.37 0.55 -14.25
C ARG A 113 -8.69 -0.31 -15.47
N ALA A 114 -8.30 0.19 -16.66
CA ALA A 114 -8.53 -0.50 -17.92
C ALA A 114 -7.49 -0.15 -18.98
N ASN A 115 -7.26 -1.10 -19.90
CA ASN A 115 -6.59 -0.93 -21.17
C ASN A 115 -7.57 -1.36 -22.30
N PRO A 116 -8.37 -0.43 -22.87
CA PRO A 116 -9.38 -0.75 -23.86
C PRO A 116 -8.82 -1.30 -25.17
N ASP A 117 -7.57 -0.98 -25.51
CA ASP A 117 -6.93 -1.46 -26.75
C ASP A 117 -6.73 -2.98 -26.73
N LEU A 118 -6.42 -3.52 -25.56
CA LEU A 118 -6.22 -4.95 -25.34
C LEU A 118 -7.41 -5.64 -24.65
N ASP A 119 -8.50 -4.91 -24.37
CA ASP A 119 -9.68 -5.41 -23.65
C ASP A 119 -9.32 -6.00 -22.27
N LEU A 120 -8.43 -5.33 -21.56
CA LEU A 120 -7.98 -5.68 -20.22
C LEU A 120 -8.54 -4.68 -19.21
N SER A 121 -9.01 -5.16 -18.06
CA SER A 121 -9.51 -4.28 -16.98
C SER A 121 -9.46 -4.97 -15.62
N SER A 122 -9.43 -4.17 -14.55
CA SER A 122 -9.59 -4.69 -13.19
C SER A 122 -10.89 -5.49 -13.02
N LYS A 123 -11.97 -5.07 -13.71
CA LYS A 123 -13.26 -5.78 -13.72
C LYS A 123 -13.14 -7.16 -14.37
N SER A 124 -12.54 -7.27 -15.58
CA SER A 124 -12.35 -8.56 -16.25
C SER A 124 -11.48 -9.50 -15.42
N PHE A 125 -10.42 -8.97 -14.80
CA PHE A 125 -9.54 -9.73 -13.92
C PHE A 125 -10.28 -10.26 -12.67
N ALA A 126 -11.13 -9.45 -12.06
CA ALA A 126 -11.94 -9.86 -10.91
C ALA A 126 -12.95 -10.97 -11.28
N ILE A 127 -13.58 -10.89 -12.45
CA ILE A 127 -14.50 -11.93 -12.94
C ILE A 127 -13.75 -13.24 -13.19
N LEU A 128 -12.60 -13.19 -13.85
CA LEU A 128 -11.77 -14.38 -14.09
C LEU A 128 -11.27 -15.01 -12.80
N ALA A 129 -10.90 -14.21 -11.81
CA ALA A 129 -10.54 -14.69 -10.49
C ALA A 129 -11.73 -15.38 -9.80
N LYS A 130 -12.94 -14.80 -9.84
CA LYS A 130 -14.15 -15.47 -9.32
C LYS A 130 -14.39 -16.81 -9.99
N MET A 131 -14.29 -16.86 -11.32
CA MET A 131 -14.45 -18.10 -12.07
C MET A 131 -13.46 -19.18 -11.64
N ALA A 132 -12.17 -18.81 -11.47
CA ALA A 132 -11.14 -19.75 -11.05
C ALA A 132 -11.36 -20.28 -9.62
N PHE A 133 -11.82 -19.44 -8.68
CA PHE A 133 -12.22 -19.91 -7.36
C PHE A 133 -13.43 -20.84 -7.39
N LEU A 134 -14.45 -20.53 -8.20
CA LEU A 134 -15.63 -21.39 -8.37
C LEU A 134 -15.25 -22.76 -8.95
N GLU A 135 -14.37 -22.82 -9.96
CA GLU A 135 -13.84 -24.06 -10.53
C GLU A 135 -13.03 -24.87 -9.49
N ALA A 136 -12.39 -24.20 -8.54
CA ALA A 136 -11.72 -24.87 -7.41
C ALA A 136 -12.71 -25.39 -6.35
N GLY A 137 -14.02 -25.15 -6.51
CA GLY A 137 -15.05 -25.57 -5.55
C GLY A 137 -15.28 -24.61 -4.37
N PHE A 138 -14.75 -23.39 -4.43
CA PHE A 138 -15.03 -22.35 -3.44
C PHE A 138 -16.42 -21.76 -3.63
N ASP A 139 -16.99 -21.20 -2.56
CA ASP A 139 -17.94 -20.11 -2.68
C ASP A 139 -17.13 -18.82 -2.89
N CYS A 140 -17.68 -17.88 -3.66
CA CYS A 140 -16.97 -16.66 -3.98
C CYS A 140 -17.92 -15.46 -4.10
N VAL A 141 -17.71 -14.45 -3.26
CA VAL A 141 -18.40 -13.16 -3.32
C VAL A 141 -17.56 -12.20 -4.15
N LEU A 142 -18.08 -11.72 -5.26
CA LEU A 142 -17.53 -10.60 -6.02
C LEU A 142 -18.32 -9.34 -5.66
N LEU A 143 -17.71 -8.44 -4.91
CA LEU A 143 -18.31 -7.15 -4.56
C LEU A 143 -18.58 -6.35 -5.84
N ASP A 144 -19.85 -6.01 -6.06
CA ASP A 144 -20.30 -5.39 -7.31
C ASP A 144 -19.97 -3.89 -7.38
N GLY A 145 -19.67 -3.41 -8.56
CA GLY A 145 -19.15 -2.05 -8.76
C GLY A 145 -17.72 -1.88 -8.28
N TYR A 146 -17.20 -0.66 -8.39
CA TYR A 146 -15.88 -0.32 -7.84
C TYR A 146 -15.95 -0.26 -6.33
N ILE A 147 -15.01 -0.91 -5.64
CA ILE A 147 -14.99 -1.01 -4.19
C ILE A 147 -13.68 -0.48 -3.61
N ALA A 148 -13.74 0.23 -2.49
CA ALA A 148 -12.56 0.70 -1.79
C ALA A 148 -11.82 -0.46 -1.11
N THR A 149 -10.49 -0.43 -1.17
CA THR A 149 -9.63 -1.47 -0.59
C THR A 149 -9.97 -1.79 0.88
N PRO A 150 -10.19 -0.83 1.80
CA PRO A 150 -10.55 -1.13 3.19
C PRO A 150 -11.88 -1.90 3.34
N ILE A 151 -12.84 -1.67 2.46
CA ILE A 151 -14.14 -2.39 2.49
C ILE A 151 -13.95 -3.87 2.11
N LEU A 152 -13.07 -4.17 1.16
CA LEU A 152 -12.70 -5.56 0.87
C LEU A 152 -12.06 -6.24 2.09
N ALA A 153 -11.08 -5.57 2.73
CA ALA A 153 -10.42 -6.10 3.92
C ALA A 153 -11.42 -6.38 5.05
N TYR A 154 -12.39 -5.49 5.25
CA TYR A 154 -13.51 -5.69 6.17
C TYR A 154 -14.38 -6.89 5.78
N ALA A 155 -14.74 -7.00 4.50
CA ALA A 155 -15.61 -8.08 4.00
C ALA A 155 -15.03 -9.48 4.25
N ILE A 156 -13.70 -9.64 4.14
CA ILE A 156 -13.02 -10.92 4.39
C ILE A 156 -13.28 -11.40 5.82
N THR A 157 -13.08 -10.55 6.81
CA THR A 157 -13.29 -10.90 8.22
C THR A 157 -14.78 -11.03 8.55
N LYS A 158 -15.61 -10.14 8.03
CA LYS A 158 -17.05 -10.15 8.25
C LYS A 158 -17.74 -11.41 7.73
N LEU A 159 -17.32 -11.92 6.58
CA LEU A 159 -17.87 -13.10 5.93
C LEU A 159 -17.17 -14.41 6.34
N ASP A 160 -16.16 -14.37 7.21
CA ASP A 160 -15.32 -15.51 7.56
C ASP A 160 -14.68 -16.18 6.33
N ALA A 161 -14.26 -15.36 5.35
CA ALA A 161 -13.57 -15.84 4.16
C ALA A 161 -12.14 -16.28 4.49
N VAL A 162 -11.59 -17.22 3.72
CA VAL A 162 -10.23 -17.72 3.92
C VAL A 162 -9.19 -16.83 3.24
N CYS A 163 -9.59 -16.14 2.18
CA CYS A 163 -8.76 -15.18 1.47
C CYS A 163 -9.62 -14.15 0.74
N GLY A 164 -8.97 -13.08 0.31
CA GLY A 164 -9.57 -12.10 -0.58
C GLY A 164 -8.57 -11.55 -1.59
N VAL A 165 -9.11 -10.95 -2.64
CA VAL A 165 -8.33 -10.34 -3.71
C VAL A 165 -8.85 -8.95 -4.01
N MET A 166 -7.95 -7.96 -3.97
CA MET A 166 -8.25 -6.62 -4.47
C MET A 166 -7.50 -6.39 -5.79
N VAL A 167 -8.26 -6.21 -6.86
CA VAL A 167 -7.69 -5.94 -8.19
C VAL A 167 -7.52 -4.43 -8.36
N THR A 168 -6.33 -3.93 -8.04
CA THR A 168 -5.98 -2.52 -8.09
C THR A 168 -4.47 -2.32 -8.17
N ALA A 169 -4.01 -1.28 -8.84
CA ALA A 169 -2.63 -0.84 -8.77
C ALA A 169 -2.44 0.37 -7.82
N SER A 170 -3.45 0.71 -7.01
CA SER A 170 -3.40 1.83 -6.07
C SER A 170 -3.00 3.14 -6.80
N HIS A 171 -1.95 3.80 -6.36
CA HIS A 171 -1.43 5.06 -6.89
C HIS A 171 -0.48 4.92 -8.10
N ASN A 172 -0.24 3.71 -8.62
CA ASN A 172 0.65 3.53 -9.77
C ASN A 172 0.11 4.21 -11.05
N PRO A 173 0.99 4.47 -12.05
CA PRO A 173 0.57 5.01 -13.35
C PRO A 173 -0.60 4.25 -13.97
N LYS A 174 -1.34 4.93 -14.86
CA LYS A 174 -2.58 4.42 -15.47
C LYS A 174 -2.45 3.07 -16.18
N ASP A 175 -1.26 2.78 -16.74
CA ASP A 175 -1.02 1.56 -17.52
C ASP A 175 -0.83 0.32 -16.65
N ASP A 176 -0.61 0.49 -15.34
CA ASP A 176 -0.42 -0.59 -14.40
C ASP A 176 -1.75 -1.15 -13.89
N ALA A 177 -1.76 -2.47 -13.69
CA ALA A 177 -2.74 -3.17 -12.87
C ALA A 177 -2.05 -3.93 -11.74
N GLY A 178 -2.81 -4.30 -10.73
CA GLY A 178 -2.31 -5.08 -9.60
C GLY A 178 -3.35 -6.09 -9.11
N PHE A 179 -2.87 -7.03 -8.31
CA PHE A 179 -3.67 -8.12 -7.76
C PHE A 179 -3.18 -8.34 -6.33
N LYS A 180 -3.76 -7.60 -5.36
CA LYS A 180 -3.40 -7.65 -3.94
C LYS A 180 -4.10 -8.85 -3.29
N VAL A 181 -3.37 -9.70 -2.58
CA VAL A 181 -3.91 -10.89 -1.90
C VAL A 181 -3.96 -10.66 -0.40
N TYR A 182 -5.12 -10.92 0.16
CA TYR A 182 -5.45 -10.81 1.58
C TYR A 182 -5.71 -12.19 2.18
N TRP A 183 -5.42 -12.33 3.47
CA TRP A 183 -5.66 -13.56 4.21
C TRP A 183 -6.90 -13.46 5.11
N SER A 184 -7.27 -14.56 5.76
CA SER A 184 -8.47 -14.68 6.59
C SER A 184 -8.57 -13.66 7.74
N ASN A 185 -7.45 -13.04 8.12
CA ASN A 185 -7.41 -11.98 9.14
C ASN A 185 -7.67 -10.57 8.58
N GLY A 186 -8.00 -10.44 7.30
CA GLY A 186 -8.23 -9.16 6.63
C GLY A 186 -6.96 -8.35 6.33
N CYS A 187 -5.76 -8.91 6.57
CA CYS A 187 -4.49 -8.29 6.23
C CYS A 187 -3.94 -8.84 4.92
N GLN A 188 -3.11 -8.08 4.23
CA GLN A 188 -2.33 -8.59 3.11
C GLN A 188 -1.41 -9.72 3.59
N ILE A 189 -1.18 -10.72 2.72
CA ILE A 189 -0.34 -11.88 3.03
C ILE A 189 1.10 -11.50 3.37
N THR A 190 1.67 -12.22 4.34
CA THR A 190 3.08 -12.10 4.75
C THR A 190 3.82 -13.40 4.49
N SER A 191 5.15 -13.40 4.61
CA SER A 191 5.92 -14.65 4.59
C SER A 191 5.61 -15.52 5.83
N PRO A 192 5.51 -16.84 5.66
CA PRO A 192 5.85 -17.63 4.47
C PRO A 192 4.69 -17.81 3.46
N THR A 193 3.49 -17.28 3.73
CA THR A 193 2.31 -17.48 2.89
C THR A 193 2.53 -16.98 1.45
N ASP A 194 3.18 -15.82 1.28
CA ASP A 194 3.50 -15.26 -0.04
C ASP A 194 4.40 -16.18 -0.88
N SER A 195 5.45 -16.75 -0.28
CA SER A 195 6.35 -17.68 -0.98
C SER A 195 5.66 -19.03 -1.29
N ASN A 196 4.86 -19.54 -0.37
CA ASN A 196 4.12 -20.78 -0.58
C ASN A 196 3.08 -20.65 -1.71
N ILE A 197 2.42 -19.49 -1.80
CA ILE A 197 1.51 -19.17 -2.92
C ILE A 197 2.30 -19.08 -4.22
N ALA A 198 3.46 -18.40 -4.23
CA ALA A 198 4.32 -18.32 -5.42
C ALA A 198 4.71 -19.71 -5.92
N ASP A 199 5.15 -20.59 -5.03
CA ASP A 199 5.47 -21.99 -5.36
C ASP A 199 4.25 -22.76 -5.90
N SER A 200 3.05 -22.48 -5.36
CA SER A 200 1.81 -23.09 -5.85
C SER A 200 1.46 -22.62 -7.26
N ILE A 201 1.64 -21.35 -7.57
CA ILE A 201 1.38 -20.77 -8.90
C ILE A 201 2.27 -21.43 -9.96
N GLU A 202 3.55 -21.66 -9.65
CA GLU A 202 4.53 -22.20 -10.61
C GLU A 202 4.37 -23.71 -10.87
N LYS A 203 3.47 -24.41 -10.19
CA LYS A 203 3.17 -25.82 -10.49
C LYS A 203 2.50 -25.93 -11.87
N GLN A 204 2.97 -26.88 -12.68
CA GLN A 204 2.52 -27.08 -14.08
C GLN A 204 1.00 -27.23 -14.22
N GLU A 205 0.35 -27.86 -13.24
CA GLU A 205 -1.11 -28.03 -13.17
C GLU A 205 -1.88 -26.72 -13.01
N ASN A 206 -1.25 -25.66 -12.48
CA ASN A 206 -1.84 -24.35 -12.29
C ASN A 206 -1.47 -23.36 -13.41
N LEU A 207 -0.45 -23.67 -14.21
CA LEU A 207 -0.04 -22.86 -15.36
C LEU A 207 -0.91 -23.08 -16.61
N LYS A 208 -1.75 -24.11 -16.64
CA LYS A 208 -2.75 -24.35 -17.68
C LYS A 208 -4.14 -24.00 -17.14
N PRO A 209 -4.96 -23.25 -17.90
CA PRO A 209 -6.36 -23.04 -17.52
C PRO A 209 -7.08 -24.38 -17.30
N TRP A 210 -7.79 -24.51 -16.19
CA TRP A 210 -8.51 -25.75 -15.85
C TRP A 210 -9.72 -25.99 -16.75
N VAL A 211 -10.32 -24.89 -17.26
CA VAL A 211 -11.46 -24.87 -18.17
C VAL A 211 -11.26 -23.84 -19.27
N ASP A 212 -12.10 -23.85 -20.31
CA ASP A 212 -12.13 -22.80 -21.32
C ASP A 212 -12.88 -21.56 -20.78
N TYR A 213 -12.14 -20.72 -20.05
CA TYR A 213 -12.67 -19.48 -19.47
C TYR A 213 -13.24 -18.53 -20.53
N GLY A 214 -12.64 -18.49 -21.72
CA GLY A 214 -13.11 -17.66 -22.83
C GLY A 214 -14.48 -18.06 -23.34
N SER A 215 -14.73 -19.36 -23.51
CA SER A 215 -16.05 -19.87 -23.90
C SER A 215 -17.11 -19.65 -22.83
N ILE A 216 -16.76 -19.81 -21.56
CA ILE A 216 -17.69 -19.57 -20.45
C ILE A 216 -18.08 -18.08 -20.40
N LEU A 217 -17.12 -17.17 -20.46
CA LEU A 217 -17.38 -15.71 -20.53
C LEU A 217 -18.28 -15.37 -21.72
N SER A 218 -17.91 -15.86 -22.93
CA SER A 218 -18.63 -15.56 -24.17
C SER A 218 -20.08 -16.09 -24.16
N SER A 219 -20.33 -17.26 -23.55
CA SER A 219 -21.67 -17.81 -23.43
C SER A 219 -22.56 -16.98 -22.51
N ARG A 220 -22.01 -16.56 -21.37
CA ARG A 220 -22.76 -15.75 -20.38
C ARG A 220 -22.98 -14.31 -20.84
N MET A 221 -22.03 -13.73 -21.60
CA MET A 221 -22.19 -12.40 -22.22
C MET A 221 -23.35 -12.37 -23.24
N ARG A 222 -23.63 -13.49 -23.92
CA ARG A 222 -24.75 -13.58 -24.88
C ARG A 222 -26.13 -13.61 -24.21
N ASP A 223 -26.20 -14.11 -22.98
CA ASP A 223 -27.44 -14.16 -22.21
C ASP A 223 -27.73 -12.84 -21.46
N ALA A 224 -26.72 -11.98 -21.31
CA ALA A 224 -26.86 -10.67 -20.71
C ALA A 224 -27.38 -9.67 -21.74
N SER A 225 -28.68 -9.60 -21.97
CA SER A 225 -29.36 -8.66 -22.87
C SER A 225 -29.31 -7.19 -22.39
N SER A 226 -28.60 -6.89 -21.34
CA SER A 226 -28.30 -5.54 -20.87
C SER A 226 -26.90 -5.51 -20.25
N TYR A 227 -26.05 -4.68 -20.80
CA TYR A 227 -24.83 -4.19 -20.14
C TYR A 227 -25.21 -3.31 -18.95
N THR A 228 -25.74 -3.90 -17.90
CA THR A 228 -25.78 -3.24 -16.61
C THR A 228 -24.43 -3.43 -15.93
N ASP A 229 -24.03 -2.52 -15.07
CA ASP A 229 -22.76 -2.54 -14.33
C ASP A 229 -22.53 -3.80 -13.46
N SER A 230 -23.53 -4.65 -13.30
CA SER A 230 -23.44 -5.94 -12.63
C SER A 230 -22.64 -6.90 -13.49
N CYS A 231 -21.37 -7.05 -13.26
CA CYS A 231 -20.38 -7.96 -13.84
C CYS A 231 -20.96 -9.22 -14.52
N PHE A 232 -21.78 -9.08 -15.60
CA PHE A 232 -22.45 -10.19 -16.31
C PHE A 232 -23.19 -11.17 -15.39
N GLY A 233 -23.81 -10.68 -14.31
CA GLY A 233 -24.41 -11.54 -13.26
C GLY A 233 -23.39 -12.23 -12.35
N TYR A 234 -22.12 -11.83 -12.39
CA TYR A 234 -21.11 -12.31 -11.44
C TYR A 234 -21.01 -11.45 -10.18
N GLY A 235 -21.42 -10.17 -10.22
CA GLY A 235 -21.43 -9.29 -9.05
C GLY A 235 -22.56 -9.66 -8.07
N ASP A 236 -22.27 -9.51 -6.80
CA ASP A 236 -23.20 -9.79 -5.70
C ASP A 236 -23.71 -8.46 -5.11
N THR A 237 -24.60 -7.76 -5.84
CA THR A 237 -25.04 -6.38 -5.55
C THR A 237 -25.62 -6.25 -4.15
N GLU A 238 -26.60 -7.11 -3.79
CA GLU A 238 -27.23 -7.09 -2.46
C GLU A 238 -26.20 -7.31 -1.35
N GLN A 239 -25.30 -8.30 -1.52
CA GLN A 239 -24.23 -8.56 -0.55
C GLN A 239 -23.26 -7.39 -0.44
N THR A 240 -22.98 -6.71 -1.55
CA THR A 240 -22.09 -5.53 -1.59
C THR A 240 -22.69 -4.38 -0.78
N GLU A 241 -23.97 -4.07 -0.99
CA GLU A 241 -24.68 -3.02 -0.24
C GLU A 241 -24.68 -3.32 1.27
N ILE A 242 -24.98 -4.56 1.65
CA ILE A 242 -24.94 -5.01 3.05
C ILE A 242 -23.54 -4.81 3.64
N ILE A 243 -22.49 -5.21 2.94
CA ILE A 243 -21.10 -5.08 3.42
C ILE A 243 -20.69 -3.61 3.60
N VAL A 244 -21.06 -2.74 2.66
CA VAL A 244 -20.76 -1.31 2.75
C VAL A 244 -21.48 -0.68 3.97
N GLU A 245 -22.76 -0.96 4.16
CA GLU A 245 -23.49 -0.43 5.31
C GLU A 245 -22.95 -1.00 6.64
N ASP A 246 -22.64 -2.31 6.70
CA ASP A 246 -22.06 -2.96 7.86
C ASP A 246 -20.68 -2.39 8.21
N TYR A 247 -19.84 -2.07 7.21
CA TYR A 247 -18.55 -1.44 7.44
C TYR A 247 -18.71 -0.11 8.17
N TYR A 248 -19.56 0.78 7.67
CA TYR A 248 -19.81 2.06 8.33
C TYR A 248 -20.49 1.94 9.69
N ALA A 249 -21.41 0.98 9.83
CA ALA A 249 -22.01 0.67 11.13
C ALA A 249 -20.95 0.18 12.14
N ALA A 250 -19.99 -0.64 11.69
CA ALA A 250 -18.88 -1.08 12.52
C ALA A 250 -17.95 0.09 12.91
N VAL A 251 -17.67 1.02 12.00
CA VAL A 251 -16.92 2.25 12.29
C VAL A 251 -17.57 3.06 13.40
N VAL A 252 -18.89 3.28 13.31
CA VAL A 252 -19.65 3.95 14.40
C VAL A 252 -19.60 3.14 15.69
N GLY A 253 -19.85 1.83 15.60
CA GLY A 253 -19.88 0.91 16.76
C GLY A 253 -18.55 0.77 17.47
N SER A 254 -17.43 0.99 16.79
CA SER A 254 -16.08 0.97 17.38
C SER A 254 -15.82 2.18 18.29
N GLY A 255 -16.64 3.23 18.20
CA GLY A 255 -16.45 4.49 18.91
C GLY A 255 -15.41 5.41 18.27
N LEU A 256 -14.97 5.13 17.04
CA LEU A 256 -14.02 5.99 16.31
C LEU A 256 -14.62 7.36 16.01
N VAL A 257 -15.92 7.42 15.76
CA VAL A 257 -16.66 8.68 15.55
C VAL A 257 -16.84 9.38 16.89
N SER A 258 -16.07 10.45 17.12
CA SER A 258 -16.04 11.16 18.41
C SER A 258 -17.19 12.14 18.59
N ASN A 259 -17.83 12.57 17.50
CA ASN A 259 -18.84 13.63 17.44
C ASN A 259 -18.41 14.97 18.06
N GLN A 260 -17.12 15.20 18.28
CA GLN A 260 -16.63 16.46 18.86
C GLN A 260 -16.79 17.63 17.90
N SER A 261 -16.77 17.37 16.59
CA SER A 261 -17.02 18.35 15.53
C SER A 261 -18.42 18.96 15.58
N ALA A 262 -19.41 18.23 16.12
CA ALA A 262 -20.80 18.71 16.24
C ALA A 262 -20.93 19.99 17.07
N LYS A 263 -19.98 20.29 17.97
CA LYS A 263 -19.95 21.51 18.77
C LYS A 263 -19.79 22.79 17.92
N TYR A 264 -19.11 22.68 16.78
CA TYR A 264 -18.68 23.83 15.98
C TYR A 264 -19.54 24.03 14.72
N GLY A 265 -20.55 23.15 14.53
CA GLY A 265 -21.45 23.19 13.38
C GLY A 265 -20.79 22.76 12.07
N GLN A 266 -21.57 22.83 10.99
CA GLN A 266 -21.15 22.41 9.66
C GLN A 266 -20.67 23.58 8.77
N ASN A 267 -20.04 24.60 9.36
CA ASN A 267 -19.66 25.80 8.62
C ASN A 267 -18.28 25.72 7.96
N PHE A 268 -17.53 24.64 8.20
CA PHE A 268 -16.20 24.46 7.61
C PHE A 268 -16.31 23.85 6.23
N LYS A 269 -15.69 24.50 5.25
CA LYS A 269 -15.63 24.02 3.88
C LYS A 269 -14.36 23.18 3.68
N ILE A 270 -14.56 21.91 3.36
CA ILE A 270 -13.48 20.96 3.10
C ILE A 270 -13.52 20.58 1.61
N CYS A 271 -12.42 20.81 0.90
CA CYS A 271 -12.25 20.33 -0.46
C CYS A 271 -11.84 18.85 -0.45
N TYR A 272 -12.41 18.06 -1.35
CA TYR A 272 -12.08 16.65 -1.50
C TYR A 272 -11.72 16.32 -2.95
N THR A 273 -10.71 15.46 -3.14
CA THR A 273 -10.43 14.86 -4.43
C THR A 273 -10.21 13.34 -4.32
N ALA A 274 -10.85 12.59 -5.22
CA ALA A 274 -10.63 11.16 -5.43
C ALA A 274 -9.53 10.89 -6.48
N MET A 275 -8.94 11.92 -7.09
CA MET A 275 -7.89 11.81 -8.11
C MET A 275 -8.27 10.86 -9.26
N HIS A 276 -9.50 10.96 -9.78
CA HIS A 276 -10.11 10.04 -10.76
C HIS A 276 -10.27 8.60 -10.27
N GLY A 277 -10.08 8.37 -8.98
CA GLY A 277 -10.26 7.07 -8.34
C GLY A 277 -11.70 6.80 -7.92
N ILE A 278 -11.87 5.74 -7.16
CA ILE A 278 -13.19 5.23 -6.76
C ILE A 278 -13.69 5.83 -5.43
N GLY A 279 -12.89 6.71 -4.79
CA GLY A 279 -13.09 7.14 -3.40
C GLY A 279 -14.33 8.01 -3.15
N HIS A 280 -14.81 8.77 -4.16
CA HIS A 280 -15.81 9.84 -3.95
C HIS A 280 -17.08 9.36 -3.24
N LYS A 281 -17.75 8.31 -3.74
CA LYS A 281 -19.00 7.82 -3.13
C LYS A 281 -18.81 7.37 -1.68
N PHE A 282 -17.64 6.83 -1.35
CA PHE A 282 -17.30 6.41 0.01
C PHE A 282 -16.93 7.60 0.91
N ALA A 283 -16.25 8.60 0.38
CA ALA A 283 -15.95 9.82 1.10
C ALA A 283 -17.24 10.60 1.47
N VAL A 284 -18.22 10.65 0.57
CA VAL A 284 -19.55 11.20 0.87
C VAL A 284 -20.18 10.45 2.05
N LYS A 285 -20.18 9.13 2.02
CA LYS A 285 -20.70 8.31 3.12
C LYS A 285 -19.91 8.53 4.42
N SER A 286 -18.58 8.64 4.34
CA SER A 286 -17.75 8.98 5.50
C SER A 286 -18.13 10.34 6.09
N SER A 287 -18.40 11.37 5.26
CA SER A 287 -18.83 12.67 5.76
C SER A 287 -20.15 12.61 6.54
N GLU A 288 -21.10 11.80 6.07
CA GLU A 288 -22.36 11.54 6.76
C GLU A 288 -22.14 10.84 8.11
N VAL A 289 -21.36 9.76 8.10
CA VAL A 289 -21.08 8.93 9.28
C VAL A 289 -20.33 9.69 10.37
N PHE A 290 -19.35 10.51 9.99
CA PHE A 290 -18.60 11.35 10.92
C PHE A 290 -19.29 12.69 11.23
N ASN A 291 -20.52 12.87 10.72
CA ASN A 291 -21.33 14.06 10.96
C ASN A 291 -20.59 15.38 10.65
N VAL A 292 -19.86 15.40 9.55
CA VAL A 292 -19.19 16.58 9.01
C VAL A 292 -19.95 17.16 7.81
N ALA A 293 -19.69 18.42 7.45
CA ALA A 293 -20.33 19.02 6.29
C ALA A 293 -19.99 18.26 5.00
N PRO A 294 -20.90 18.24 4.01
CA PRO A 294 -20.59 17.64 2.71
C PRO A 294 -19.35 18.27 2.08
N PHE A 295 -18.51 17.44 1.49
CA PHE A 295 -17.28 17.88 0.85
C PHE A 295 -17.54 18.66 -0.43
N TYR A 296 -16.72 19.67 -0.68
CA TYR A 296 -16.58 20.33 -1.97
C TYR A 296 -15.66 19.47 -2.85
N SER A 297 -16.25 18.55 -3.60
CA SER A 297 -15.48 17.63 -4.43
C SER A 297 -15.03 18.29 -5.73
N VAL A 298 -13.76 18.07 -6.13
CA VAL A 298 -13.18 18.55 -7.39
C VAL A 298 -13.90 17.87 -8.56
N PRO A 299 -14.72 18.59 -9.37
CA PRO A 299 -15.61 17.94 -10.35
C PRO A 299 -14.87 17.12 -11.40
N GLU A 300 -13.71 17.58 -11.85
CA GLU A 300 -12.90 16.90 -12.87
C GLU A 300 -12.30 15.58 -12.38
N GLN A 301 -12.12 15.43 -11.06
CA GLN A 301 -11.47 14.28 -10.43
C GLN A 301 -12.42 13.42 -9.59
N GLN A 302 -13.70 13.76 -9.56
CA GLN A 302 -14.71 13.14 -8.71
C GLN A 302 -15.05 11.71 -9.14
N GLU A 303 -15.26 11.52 -10.45
CA GLU A 303 -15.68 10.23 -10.99
C GLU A 303 -14.49 9.37 -11.42
N PRO A 304 -14.58 8.04 -11.26
CA PRO A 304 -13.55 7.11 -11.70
C PRO A 304 -13.27 7.23 -13.20
N ASN A 305 -11.99 7.45 -13.54
CA ASN A 305 -11.58 7.56 -14.93
C ASN A 305 -10.23 6.86 -15.16
N TYR A 306 -10.23 5.75 -15.87
CA TYR A 306 -9.04 4.93 -16.15
C TYR A 306 -7.91 5.67 -16.88
N SER A 307 -8.22 6.78 -17.56
CA SER A 307 -7.20 7.56 -18.28
C SER A 307 -6.48 8.59 -17.44
N PHE A 308 -6.98 8.90 -16.23
CA PHE A 308 -6.42 9.89 -15.29
C PHE A 308 -6.07 11.23 -15.95
N PRO A 309 -7.01 11.92 -16.63
CA PRO A 309 -6.72 12.99 -17.57
C PRO A 309 -6.06 14.25 -16.98
N THR A 310 -6.20 14.50 -15.67
CA THR A 310 -5.64 15.68 -15.01
C THR A 310 -4.40 15.38 -14.17
N VAL A 311 -4.01 14.11 -14.01
CA VAL A 311 -2.87 13.70 -13.18
C VAL A 311 -2.17 12.52 -13.82
N SER A 312 -0.92 12.69 -14.22
CA SER A 312 -0.13 11.65 -14.91
C SER A 312 0.29 10.51 -13.98
N PHE A 313 0.45 10.83 -12.70
CA PHE A 313 0.79 9.89 -11.63
C PHE A 313 -0.16 10.12 -10.46
N PRO A 314 -1.19 9.27 -10.26
CA PRO A 314 -2.26 9.52 -9.31
C PRO A 314 -1.86 9.17 -7.87
N ASN A 315 -0.73 9.68 -7.43
CA ASN A 315 -0.24 9.60 -6.06
C ASN A 315 -0.36 10.97 -5.39
N PRO A 316 -1.16 11.11 -4.31
CA PRO A 316 -1.33 12.40 -3.63
C PRO A 316 -0.05 13.01 -3.04
N GLU A 317 1.03 12.21 -2.89
CA GLU A 317 2.34 12.68 -2.41
C GLU A 317 3.23 13.25 -3.52
N GLU A 318 2.87 13.09 -4.80
CA GLU A 318 3.66 13.60 -5.90
C GLU A 318 3.52 15.11 -6.05
N ASP A 319 4.61 15.75 -6.41
CA ASP A 319 4.64 17.19 -6.67
C ASP A 319 3.61 17.56 -7.74
N GLY A 320 2.76 18.55 -7.46
CA GLY A 320 1.70 19.02 -8.35
C GLY A 320 0.44 18.16 -8.40
N ALA A 321 0.40 17.01 -7.72
CA ALA A 321 -0.78 16.15 -7.73
C ALA A 321 -2.03 16.82 -7.12
N LEU A 322 -1.85 17.73 -6.17
CA LEU A 322 -2.92 18.48 -5.52
C LEU A 322 -3.19 19.87 -6.14
N ASP A 323 -2.47 20.30 -7.19
CA ASP A 323 -2.60 21.67 -7.74
C ASP A 323 -4.03 22.00 -8.18
N LEU A 324 -4.71 21.05 -8.86
CA LEU A 324 -6.10 21.25 -9.27
C LEU A 324 -7.03 21.38 -8.07
N ALA A 325 -6.81 20.59 -7.02
CA ALA A 325 -7.58 20.67 -5.79
C ALA A 325 -7.33 21.98 -5.03
N MET A 326 -6.08 22.47 -5.00
CA MET A 326 -5.73 23.76 -4.40
C MET A 326 -6.42 24.93 -5.14
N LYS A 327 -6.40 24.91 -6.47
CA LYS A 327 -7.10 25.91 -7.29
C LYS A 327 -8.61 25.88 -7.02
N PHE A 328 -9.22 24.72 -7.07
CA PHE A 328 -10.66 24.56 -6.82
C PHE A 328 -11.04 24.99 -5.39
N ALA A 329 -10.21 24.64 -4.41
CA ALA A 329 -10.39 25.05 -3.02
C ALA A 329 -10.37 26.57 -2.85
N ASP A 330 -9.43 27.26 -3.53
CA ASP A 330 -9.34 28.72 -3.51
C ASP A 330 -10.58 29.39 -4.12
N GLU A 331 -11.07 28.88 -5.24
CA GLU A 331 -12.28 29.39 -5.91
C GLU A 331 -13.55 29.22 -5.05
N ASN A 332 -13.58 28.19 -4.17
CA ASN A 332 -14.74 27.87 -3.33
C ASN A 332 -14.58 28.30 -1.86
N GLY A 333 -13.44 28.89 -1.51
CA GLY A 333 -13.14 29.36 -0.15
C GLY A 333 -12.98 28.20 0.85
N CYS A 334 -12.43 27.06 0.39
CA CYS A 334 -12.01 25.96 1.25
C CYS A 334 -10.59 26.23 1.76
N THR A 335 -10.34 25.89 3.02
CA THR A 335 -9.01 26.04 3.65
C THR A 335 -8.35 24.69 3.98
N LEU A 336 -9.07 23.60 3.79
CA LEU A 336 -8.59 22.22 3.98
C LEU A 336 -8.86 21.41 2.72
N ILE A 337 -7.85 20.63 2.29
CA ILE A 337 -7.97 19.64 1.23
C ILE A 337 -7.70 18.26 1.84
N LEU A 338 -8.58 17.31 1.54
CA LEU A 338 -8.43 15.90 1.81
C LEU A 338 -8.42 15.15 0.48
N ALA A 339 -7.44 14.28 0.28
CA ALA A 339 -7.28 13.52 -0.97
C ALA A 339 -7.05 12.04 -0.70
N ASN A 340 -7.82 11.17 -1.37
CA ASN A 340 -7.52 9.74 -1.41
C ASN A 340 -6.79 9.39 -2.71
N ASP A 341 -5.99 8.34 -2.65
CA ASP A 341 -5.46 7.67 -3.84
C ASP A 341 -6.56 6.84 -4.55
N PRO A 342 -6.32 6.32 -5.78
CA PRO A 342 -7.38 5.74 -6.60
C PRO A 342 -8.20 4.61 -5.98
N ASP A 343 -7.66 3.80 -5.07
CA ASP A 343 -8.38 2.73 -4.37
C ASP A 343 -8.77 3.08 -2.91
N ALA A 344 -8.60 4.37 -2.56
CA ALA A 344 -9.04 4.98 -1.30
C ALA A 344 -8.48 4.31 -0.03
N ASP A 345 -7.27 3.75 -0.11
CA ASP A 345 -6.60 3.20 1.07
C ASP A 345 -5.64 4.21 1.75
N ARG A 346 -5.38 5.40 1.14
CA ARG A 346 -4.48 6.44 1.65
C ARG A 346 -5.21 7.77 1.84
N LEU A 347 -4.57 8.67 2.61
CA LEU A 347 -5.06 10.03 2.84
C LEU A 347 -3.91 11.04 2.78
N ALA A 348 -4.01 12.02 1.89
CA ALA A 348 -3.20 13.24 1.93
C ALA A 348 -4.01 14.43 2.45
N VAL A 349 -3.32 15.35 3.09
CA VAL A 349 -3.91 16.54 3.75
C VAL A 349 -3.11 17.78 3.37
N ALA A 350 -3.81 18.83 2.93
CA ALA A 350 -3.23 20.16 2.76
C ALA A 350 -4.10 21.22 3.41
N GLU A 351 -3.47 22.21 4.06
CA GLU A 351 -4.12 23.32 4.73
C GLU A 351 -3.66 24.64 4.14
N LYS A 352 -4.58 25.58 3.95
CA LYS A 352 -4.25 26.97 3.65
C LYS A 352 -4.27 27.81 4.92
N SER A 353 -3.10 28.27 5.32
CA SER A 353 -2.93 29.22 6.43
C SER A 353 -2.06 30.38 6.01
N ASP A 354 -2.37 31.59 6.48
CA ASP A 354 -1.63 32.83 6.14
C ASP A 354 -1.52 33.09 4.63
N GLY A 355 -2.48 32.60 3.84
CA GLY A 355 -2.52 32.75 2.39
C GLY A 355 -1.73 31.70 1.60
N GLU A 356 -1.02 30.81 2.25
CA GLU A 356 -0.18 29.79 1.64
C GLU A 356 -0.70 28.36 1.91
N TRP A 357 -0.61 27.49 0.89
CA TRP A 357 -0.90 26.06 1.04
C TRP A 357 0.30 25.32 1.67
N THR A 358 0.01 24.51 2.66
CA THR A 358 0.97 23.59 3.30
C THR A 358 0.44 22.16 3.15
N THR A 359 1.17 21.30 2.46
CA THR A 359 0.90 19.86 2.42
C THR A 359 1.61 19.18 3.59
N PHE A 360 0.87 18.40 4.38
CA PHE A 360 1.45 17.65 5.50
C PHE A 360 2.05 16.33 5.02
N HIS A 361 3.22 16.01 5.56
CA HIS A 361 3.83 14.69 5.35
C HIS A 361 3.08 13.59 6.11
N GLY A 362 3.18 12.34 5.63
CA GLY A 362 2.50 11.21 6.26
C GLY A 362 2.82 11.04 7.75
N ASP A 363 4.06 11.31 8.18
CA ASP A 363 4.43 11.29 9.60
C ASP A 363 3.70 12.34 10.44
N GLN A 364 3.48 13.54 9.90
CA GLN A 364 2.74 14.61 10.58
C GLN A 364 1.25 14.24 10.71
N ILE A 365 0.67 13.75 9.61
CA ILE A 365 -0.72 13.26 9.60
C ILE A 365 -0.87 12.09 10.59
N GLY A 366 0.06 11.13 10.55
CA GLY A 366 0.06 9.96 11.44
C GLY A 366 0.11 10.33 12.92
N VAL A 367 0.96 11.28 13.28
CA VAL A 367 1.06 11.75 14.68
C VAL A 367 -0.21 12.48 15.11
N MET A 368 -0.75 13.36 14.28
CA MET A 368 -2.01 14.06 14.58
C MET A 368 -3.17 13.09 14.75
N LEU A 369 -3.33 12.13 13.83
CA LEU A 369 -4.38 11.11 13.92
C LEU A 369 -4.21 10.20 15.13
N GLY A 370 -2.99 9.71 15.38
CA GLY A 370 -2.71 8.81 16.50
C GLY A 370 -3.01 9.46 17.84
N LEU A 371 -2.59 10.71 18.04
CA LEU A 371 -2.88 11.44 19.28
C LEU A 371 -4.36 11.79 19.41
N TRP A 372 -5.04 12.17 18.32
CA TRP A 372 -6.48 12.41 18.33
C TRP A 372 -7.26 11.15 18.75
N ILE A 373 -6.92 10.00 18.20
CA ILE A 373 -7.53 8.72 18.57
C ILE A 373 -7.24 8.39 20.04
N TRP A 374 -6.02 8.63 20.52
CA TRP A 374 -5.70 8.48 21.94
C TRP A 374 -6.54 9.37 22.82
N ASP A 375 -6.64 10.66 22.50
CA ASP A 375 -7.36 11.65 23.30
C ASP A 375 -8.88 11.43 23.31
N THR A 376 -9.45 10.94 22.22
CA THR A 376 -10.91 10.79 22.06
C THR A 376 -11.44 9.44 22.52
N ILE A 377 -10.69 8.36 22.29
CA ILE A 377 -11.17 7.00 22.59
C ILE A 377 -10.15 6.15 23.37
N GLY A 378 -8.85 6.45 23.28
CA GLY A 378 -7.81 5.62 23.88
C GLY A 378 -7.74 5.74 25.40
N LYS A 379 -7.68 6.96 25.91
CA LYS A 379 -7.47 7.25 27.35
C LYS A 379 -8.49 6.58 28.25
N ASP A 380 -9.75 6.57 27.84
CA ASP A 380 -10.88 6.15 28.69
C ASP A 380 -11.50 4.79 28.27
N CYS A 381 -10.84 4.03 27.38
CA CYS A 381 -11.41 2.78 26.86
C CYS A 381 -11.36 1.59 27.84
N GLY A 382 -10.74 1.76 29.01
CA GLY A 382 -10.63 0.71 30.04
C GLY A 382 -9.76 -0.49 29.67
N LYS A 383 -9.05 -0.45 28.54
CA LYS A 383 -8.12 -1.48 28.07
C LYS A 383 -6.74 -0.88 27.82
N LYS A 384 -5.71 -1.73 27.80
CA LYS A 384 -4.38 -1.32 27.33
C LYS A 384 -4.46 -1.01 25.83
N VAL A 385 -4.14 0.21 25.45
CA VAL A 385 -4.11 0.63 24.04
C VAL A 385 -2.75 0.33 23.45
N ALA A 386 -2.74 -0.12 22.20
CA ALA A 386 -1.54 -0.30 21.39
C ALA A 386 -1.65 0.43 20.05
N MET A 387 -0.53 0.97 19.59
CA MET A 387 -0.38 1.58 18.28
C MET A 387 0.92 1.11 17.63
N CYS A 388 0.94 1.06 16.29
CA CYS A 388 2.10 0.63 15.53
C CYS A 388 2.48 1.66 14.45
N ALA A 389 3.75 1.67 14.05
CA ALA A 389 4.17 2.36 12.84
C ALA A 389 5.25 1.56 12.11
N SER A 390 5.49 1.88 10.84
CA SER A 390 6.64 1.33 10.14
C SER A 390 7.94 1.78 10.81
N THR A 391 8.95 0.91 10.80
CA THR A 391 10.24 1.25 11.43
C THR A 391 10.94 2.45 10.78
N VAL A 392 10.55 2.85 9.56
CA VAL A 392 11.09 4.03 8.86
C VAL A 392 10.24 5.29 9.07
N SER A 393 9.05 5.15 9.64
CA SER A 393 8.24 6.29 10.06
C SER A 393 8.88 7.04 11.24
N SER A 394 8.47 8.30 11.44
CA SER A 394 8.96 9.14 12.52
C SER A 394 8.84 8.49 13.89
N LYS A 395 9.82 8.73 14.76
CA LYS A 395 9.82 8.27 16.16
C LYS A 395 8.96 9.14 17.07
N MET A 396 8.29 10.15 16.50
CA MET A 396 7.46 11.06 17.30
C MET A 396 6.28 10.33 17.96
N LEU A 397 5.60 9.40 17.25
CA LEU A 397 4.50 8.63 17.87
C LEU A 397 4.99 7.73 19.02
N ALA A 398 6.19 7.14 18.90
CA ALA A 398 6.82 6.39 19.98
C ALA A 398 7.09 7.28 21.20
N THR A 399 7.60 8.50 20.96
CA THR A 399 7.85 9.49 22.03
C THR A 399 6.55 9.91 22.72
N ILE A 400 5.48 10.10 21.96
CA ILE A 400 4.15 10.41 22.51
C ILE A 400 3.64 9.23 23.35
N ALA A 401 3.81 8.00 22.86
CA ALA A 401 3.41 6.79 23.59
C ALA A 401 4.08 6.68 24.96
N GLU A 402 5.39 6.95 25.04
CA GLU A 402 6.13 7.00 26.30
C GLU A 402 5.58 8.08 27.26
N ALA A 403 5.26 9.26 26.73
CA ALA A 403 4.76 10.37 27.52
C ALA A 403 3.31 10.18 28.00
N GLU A 404 2.45 9.62 27.15
CA GLU A 404 1.02 9.48 27.38
C GLU A 404 0.61 8.13 27.99
N GLY A 405 1.48 7.12 27.90
CA GLY A 405 1.32 5.83 28.59
C GLY A 405 0.57 4.75 27.79
N PHE A 406 0.53 4.82 26.46
CA PHE A 406 0.06 3.71 25.63
C PHE A 406 1.23 2.88 25.06
N TYR A 407 0.96 1.64 24.69
CA TYR A 407 1.97 0.76 24.09
C TYR A 407 2.22 1.12 22.63
N PHE A 408 3.48 1.20 22.26
CA PHE A 408 3.91 1.44 20.89
C PHE A 408 4.92 0.38 20.43
N GLU A 409 4.79 -0.07 19.19
CA GLU A 409 5.74 -0.98 18.56
C GLU A 409 6.00 -0.59 17.11
N ASP A 410 7.27 -0.62 16.67
CA ASP A 410 7.61 -0.47 15.25
C ASP A 410 7.63 -1.84 14.54
N THR A 411 7.20 -1.85 13.28
CA THR A 411 7.16 -3.04 12.43
C THR A 411 8.07 -2.88 11.21
N LEU A 412 8.24 -3.93 10.43
CA LEU A 412 8.84 -3.82 9.09
C LEU A 412 8.03 -2.87 8.20
N THR A 413 8.68 -2.33 7.17
CA THR A 413 8.02 -1.51 6.15
C THR A 413 7.03 -2.32 5.32
N GLY A 414 5.90 -1.68 4.99
CA GLY A 414 4.77 -2.29 4.28
C GLY A 414 3.63 -2.62 5.24
N PHE A 415 2.45 -2.13 4.90
CA PHE A 415 1.30 -2.16 5.79
C PHE A 415 0.86 -3.58 6.21
N LYS A 416 1.20 -4.59 5.40
CA LYS A 416 1.00 -6.00 5.75
C LYS A 416 1.57 -6.39 7.13
N TRP A 417 2.71 -5.79 7.50
CA TRP A 417 3.33 -6.04 8.81
C TRP A 417 2.63 -5.27 9.93
N ILE A 418 2.25 -4.02 9.66
CA ILE A 418 1.49 -3.21 10.62
C ILE A 418 0.14 -3.88 10.90
N GLY A 419 -0.62 -4.21 9.86
CA GLY A 419 -1.93 -4.85 9.99
C GLY A 419 -1.87 -6.18 10.74
N SER A 420 -0.93 -7.06 10.37
CA SER A 420 -0.74 -8.35 11.06
C SER A 420 -0.40 -8.13 12.54
N ARG A 421 0.50 -7.18 12.86
CA ARG A 421 0.87 -6.89 14.24
C ARG A 421 -0.28 -6.31 15.07
N LEU A 422 -1.12 -5.45 14.47
CA LEU A 422 -2.33 -4.95 15.12
C LEU A 422 -3.31 -6.09 15.47
N VAL A 423 -3.44 -7.11 14.61
CA VAL A 423 -4.24 -8.30 14.90
C VAL A 423 -3.63 -9.13 16.04
N GLU A 424 -2.32 -9.36 16.03
CA GLU A 424 -1.60 -10.08 17.08
C GLU A 424 -1.75 -9.38 18.44
N LEU A 425 -1.57 -8.05 18.50
CA LEU A 425 -1.74 -7.27 19.72
C LEU A 425 -3.17 -7.37 20.29
N ARG A 426 -4.20 -7.46 19.43
CA ARG A 426 -5.57 -7.73 19.88
C ARG A 426 -5.69 -9.11 20.53
N ASN A 427 -5.05 -10.12 19.96
CA ASN A 427 -5.02 -11.47 20.53
C ASN A 427 -4.22 -11.52 21.85
N GLU A 428 -3.25 -10.63 22.04
CA GLU A 428 -2.51 -10.44 23.30
C GLU A 428 -3.29 -9.62 24.35
N GLY A 429 -4.51 -9.18 24.02
CA GLY A 429 -5.41 -8.47 24.93
C GLY A 429 -5.34 -6.94 24.89
N TYR A 430 -4.58 -6.37 23.98
CA TYR A 430 -4.59 -4.92 23.75
C TYR A 430 -5.81 -4.52 22.92
N ARG A 431 -6.20 -3.25 23.03
CA ARG A 431 -7.01 -2.58 22.04
C ARG A 431 -6.06 -1.86 21.06
N SER A 432 -5.83 -2.43 19.89
CA SER A 432 -4.97 -1.82 18.87
C SER A 432 -5.80 -0.81 18.07
N LEU A 433 -5.55 0.48 18.29
CA LEU A 433 -6.40 1.57 17.81
C LEU A 433 -5.84 2.34 16.63
N PHE A 434 -4.55 2.21 16.34
CA PHE A 434 -3.93 2.97 15.28
C PHE A 434 -2.68 2.30 14.74
N GLY A 435 -2.48 2.42 13.43
CA GLY A 435 -1.26 2.04 12.76
C GLY A 435 -1.01 2.93 11.55
N TYR A 436 0.26 3.25 11.24
CA TYR A 436 0.55 4.05 10.07
C TYR A 436 1.90 3.74 9.42
N GLU A 437 2.02 4.05 8.13
CA GLU A 437 3.28 4.16 7.40
C GLU A 437 3.45 5.59 6.84
N GLU A 438 4.69 6.04 6.75
CA GLU A 438 5.06 7.41 6.32
C GLU A 438 4.52 7.78 4.93
N ALA A 439 4.26 6.79 4.08
CA ALA A 439 3.68 6.95 2.75
C ALA A 439 2.15 7.15 2.80
N ILE A 440 1.68 8.04 3.66
CA ILE A 440 0.27 8.45 3.85
C ILE A 440 -0.74 7.30 4.02
N GLY A 441 -0.30 6.17 4.57
CA GLY A 441 -1.15 5.02 4.86
C GLY A 441 -1.51 4.95 6.34
N PHE A 442 -2.80 4.95 6.67
CA PHE A 442 -3.30 4.99 8.06
C PHE A 442 -4.37 3.93 8.28
N CYS A 443 -4.33 3.27 9.42
CA CYS A 443 -5.38 2.40 9.95
C CYS A 443 -5.92 3.07 11.21
N CYS A 444 -7.13 3.62 11.15
CA CYS A 444 -7.79 4.31 12.25
C CYS A 444 -8.85 3.42 12.89
N GLY A 445 -8.73 3.17 14.20
CA GLY A 445 -9.63 2.27 14.93
C GLY A 445 -9.25 0.79 14.81
N ASP A 446 -10.21 -0.08 15.10
CA ASP A 446 -10.02 -1.54 15.19
C ASP A 446 -10.94 -2.35 14.24
N VAL A 447 -11.59 -1.68 13.29
CA VAL A 447 -12.54 -2.28 12.33
C VAL A 447 -11.82 -2.99 11.19
N VAL A 448 -10.80 -2.34 10.61
CA VAL A 448 -9.97 -2.86 9.52
C VAL A 448 -8.53 -2.98 10.02
N SER A 449 -7.77 -3.94 9.53
CA SER A 449 -6.34 -4.12 9.86
C SER A 449 -5.45 -3.93 8.63
N ASP A 450 -5.82 -3.02 7.77
CA ASP A 450 -5.04 -2.51 6.64
C ASP A 450 -5.22 -0.99 6.57
N LYS A 451 -4.56 -0.35 5.60
CA LYS A 451 -4.74 1.07 5.31
C LYS A 451 -6.21 1.35 5.00
N ASP A 452 -6.73 2.38 5.63
CA ASP A 452 -8.11 2.81 5.48
C ASP A 452 -8.20 4.33 5.33
N GLY A 453 -8.17 4.78 4.07
CA GLY A 453 -8.27 6.20 3.73
C GLY A 453 -9.64 6.79 4.06
N LEU A 454 -10.67 5.97 4.22
CA LEU A 454 -12.04 6.44 4.50
C LEU A 454 -12.22 6.79 5.98
N THR A 455 -11.75 5.93 6.90
CA THR A 455 -11.73 6.24 8.33
C THR A 455 -10.73 7.33 8.66
N ALA A 456 -9.57 7.34 7.99
CA ALA A 456 -8.57 8.40 8.15
C ALA A 456 -9.12 9.77 7.72
N LEU A 457 -9.85 9.83 6.60
CA LEU A 457 -10.53 11.04 6.10
C LEU A 457 -11.57 11.56 7.10
N GLY A 458 -12.41 10.69 7.64
CA GLY A 458 -13.42 11.06 8.63
C GLY A 458 -12.79 11.55 9.93
N THR A 459 -11.80 10.81 10.45
CA THR A 459 -11.07 11.17 11.68
C THR A 459 -10.30 12.48 11.53
N MET A 460 -9.65 12.70 10.39
CA MET A 460 -8.94 13.96 10.11
C MET A 460 -9.92 15.14 9.99
N SER A 461 -11.11 14.92 9.41
CA SER A 461 -12.15 15.95 9.34
C SER A 461 -12.61 16.37 10.73
N GLU A 462 -12.87 15.42 11.65
CA GLU A 462 -13.23 15.75 13.04
C GLU A 462 -12.13 16.52 13.77
N LEU A 463 -10.87 16.05 13.64
CA LEU A 463 -9.71 16.74 14.21
C LEU A 463 -9.60 18.17 13.69
N ALA A 464 -9.65 18.38 12.37
CA ALA A 464 -9.52 19.69 11.75
C ALA A 464 -10.63 20.64 12.20
N ILE A 465 -11.89 20.20 12.19
CA ILE A 465 -13.04 20.98 12.66
C ILE A 465 -12.89 21.34 14.14
N ASN A 466 -12.38 20.44 14.97
CA ASN A 466 -12.12 20.74 16.38
C ASN A 466 -11.02 21.79 16.55
N VAL A 467 -9.91 21.68 15.81
CA VAL A 467 -8.80 22.64 15.84
C VAL A 467 -9.28 24.02 15.36
N TYR A 468 -9.98 24.09 14.23
CA TYR A 468 -10.50 25.36 13.67
C TYR A 468 -11.57 25.97 14.56
N GLY A 469 -12.46 25.16 15.13
CA GLY A 469 -13.49 25.61 16.04
C GLY A 469 -12.94 26.24 17.32
N ASN A 470 -11.72 25.88 17.71
CA ASN A 470 -10.99 26.52 18.81
C ASN A 470 -10.09 27.68 18.34
N GLY A 471 -10.21 28.13 17.09
CA GLY A 471 -9.45 29.26 16.53
C GLY A 471 -8.01 28.93 16.13
N GLY A 472 -7.64 27.64 16.04
CA GLY A 472 -6.33 27.19 15.62
C GLY A 472 -6.24 26.84 14.13
N THR A 473 -5.07 26.35 13.71
CA THR A 473 -4.79 25.75 12.40
C THR A 473 -4.13 24.38 12.60
N LEU A 474 -4.20 23.47 11.63
CA LEU A 474 -3.49 22.20 11.72
C LEU A 474 -1.98 22.41 11.80
N LYS A 475 -1.44 23.40 11.08
CA LYS A 475 -0.04 23.82 11.19
C LYS A 475 0.32 24.25 12.61
N GLY A 476 -0.53 25.09 13.23
CA GLY A 476 -0.36 25.54 14.63
C GLY A 476 -0.52 24.40 15.63
N HIS A 477 -1.46 23.48 15.38
CA HIS A 477 -1.63 22.26 16.17
C HIS A 477 -0.37 21.38 16.11
N MET A 478 0.16 21.13 14.91
CA MET A 478 1.41 20.37 14.75
C MET A 478 2.59 21.05 15.46
N GLN A 479 2.69 22.40 15.41
CA GLN A 479 3.71 23.12 16.14
C GLN A 479 3.58 22.93 17.66
N SER A 480 2.36 22.94 18.19
CA SER A 480 2.15 22.67 19.63
C SER A 480 2.59 21.27 20.06
N LEU A 481 2.51 20.30 19.16
CA LEU A 481 3.04 18.94 19.40
C LEU A 481 4.58 18.94 19.41
N TYR A 482 5.21 19.67 18.50
CA TYR A 482 6.67 19.83 18.51
C TYR A 482 7.14 20.56 19.78
N ASP A 483 6.44 21.59 20.21
CA ASP A 483 6.76 22.31 21.45
C ASP A 483 6.69 21.40 22.68
N LYS A 484 5.72 20.46 22.68
CA LYS A 484 5.52 19.52 23.80
C LYS A 484 6.48 18.33 23.79
N TYR A 485 6.70 17.71 22.63
CA TYR A 485 7.41 16.43 22.52
C TYR A 485 8.81 16.56 21.88
N GLY A 486 9.17 17.73 21.40
CA GLY A 486 10.41 18.02 20.68
C GLY A 486 10.22 18.06 19.18
N GLU A 487 11.11 18.77 18.50
CA GLU A 487 11.14 18.80 17.02
C GLU A 487 11.64 17.49 16.44
N PHE A 488 10.98 17.01 15.40
CA PHE A 488 11.43 15.86 14.62
C PHE A 488 11.73 16.32 13.20
N CYS A 489 13.00 16.24 12.81
CA CYS A 489 13.45 16.59 11.47
C CYS A 489 14.02 15.35 10.79
N SER A 490 13.66 15.12 9.54
CA SER A 490 14.11 13.98 8.74
C SER A 490 14.89 14.41 7.51
N ASN A 491 15.87 13.59 7.13
CA ASN A 491 16.63 13.66 5.88
C ASN A 491 16.58 12.27 5.23
N ASN A 492 15.63 12.07 4.34
CA ASN A 492 15.36 10.81 3.68
C ASN A 492 15.78 10.92 2.20
N GLY A 493 16.29 9.83 1.65
CA GLY A 493 16.68 9.80 0.25
C GLY A 493 17.16 8.44 -0.21
N TYR A 494 17.74 8.42 -1.39
CA TYR A 494 18.32 7.21 -1.94
C TYR A 494 19.47 7.50 -2.90
N TYR A 495 20.33 6.49 -3.05
CA TYR A 495 21.31 6.42 -4.12
C TYR A 495 20.87 5.36 -5.15
N LEU A 496 21.11 5.63 -6.44
CA LEU A 496 21.02 4.60 -7.47
C LEU A 496 22.24 3.68 -7.37
N CYS A 497 21.99 2.39 -7.30
CA CYS A 497 23.01 1.35 -7.25
C CYS A 497 22.55 0.15 -8.09
N TYR A 498 23.13 -0.02 -9.27
CA TYR A 498 22.73 -1.06 -10.24
C TYR A 498 23.43 -2.41 -10.00
N ASP A 499 24.49 -2.44 -9.19
CA ASP A 499 25.22 -3.66 -8.85
C ASP A 499 24.91 -4.07 -7.40
N SER A 500 24.19 -5.18 -7.24
CA SER A 500 23.85 -5.73 -5.93
C SER A 500 25.07 -6.08 -5.08
N LYS A 501 26.21 -6.40 -5.71
CA LYS A 501 27.47 -6.71 -5.00
C LYS A 501 28.01 -5.49 -4.24
N ILE A 502 27.77 -4.30 -4.75
CA ILE A 502 28.14 -3.04 -4.06
C ILE A 502 27.29 -2.89 -2.81
N VAL A 503 25.98 -3.15 -2.92
CA VAL A 503 25.07 -3.13 -1.77
C VAL A 503 25.53 -4.13 -0.70
N ASP A 504 25.81 -5.37 -1.10
CA ASP A 504 26.27 -6.42 -0.19
C ASP A 504 27.60 -6.02 0.49
N LYS A 505 28.53 -5.44 -0.29
CA LYS A 505 29.80 -4.92 0.24
C LYS A 505 29.58 -3.86 1.31
N ILE A 506 28.72 -2.88 1.07
CA ILE A 506 28.41 -1.82 2.05
C ILE A 506 27.91 -2.43 3.37
N PHE A 507 26.97 -3.37 3.31
CA PHE A 507 26.49 -4.04 4.53
C PHE A 507 27.57 -4.87 5.23
N VAL A 508 28.45 -5.54 4.47
CA VAL A 508 29.61 -6.28 5.03
C VAL A 508 30.58 -5.33 5.71
N ASP A 509 30.90 -4.20 5.10
CA ASP A 509 31.81 -3.20 5.66
C ASP A 509 31.24 -2.61 6.96
N ILE A 510 29.94 -2.26 7.01
CA ILE A 510 29.29 -1.75 8.22
C ILE A 510 29.27 -2.81 9.34
N ARG A 511 29.05 -4.09 9.01
CA ARG A 511 29.04 -5.19 9.98
C ARG A 511 30.40 -5.49 10.57
N ASN A 512 31.47 -5.15 9.86
CA ASN A 512 32.87 -5.32 10.32
C ASN A 512 33.11 -6.70 11.00
N GLY A 513 32.76 -7.77 10.31
CA GLY A 513 32.90 -9.14 10.85
C GLY A 513 32.00 -9.44 12.06
N GLY A 514 30.94 -8.67 12.27
CA GLY A 514 29.99 -8.80 13.41
C GLY A 514 30.36 -7.96 14.62
N GLN A 515 31.45 -7.19 14.56
CA GLN A 515 31.89 -6.35 15.68
C GLN A 515 31.23 -4.98 15.71
N TYR A 516 30.55 -4.59 14.62
CA TYR A 516 29.94 -3.27 14.46
C TYR A 516 30.76 -2.10 15.08
N MET A 517 30.52 -0.91 14.64
CA MET A 517 31.22 0.27 15.17
C MET A 517 30.52 0.84 16.40
N GLU A 518 31.27 1.47 17.29
CA GLU A 518 30.75 2.19 18.48
C GLU A 518 30.47 3.66 18.19
N THR A 519 31.08 4.20 17.13
CA THR A 519 30.92 5.60 16.71
C THR A 519 30.85 5.74 15.20
N VAL A 520 30.18 6.79 14.71
CA VAL A 520 30.25 7.25 13.31
C VAL A 520 30.75 8.69 13.31
N GLY A 521 32.01 8.90 12.92
CA GLY A 521 32.67 10.19 13.11
C GLY A 521 32.69 10.59 14.60
N PRO A 522 32.19 11.78 14.97
CA PRO A 522 32.16 12.21 16.36
C PRO A 522 30.94 11.68 17.15
N TYR A 523 30.01 10.95 16.51
CA TYR A 523 28.73 10.57 17.10
C TYR A 523 28.80 9.16 17.67
N GLU A 524 28.44 9.03 18.96
CA GLU A 524 28.39 7.75 19.66
C GLU A 524 27.10 6.99 19.33
N ILE A 525 27.24 5.69 19.05
CA ILE A 525 26.11 4.79 18.82
C ILE A 525 25.55 4.31 20.17
N GLU A 526 24.24 4.32 20.30
CA GLU A 526 23.49 3.77 21.42
C GLU A 526 23.14 2.31 21.18
N SER A 527 22.58 2.03 19.99
CA SER A 527 22.18 0.67 19.62
C SER A 527 22.17 0.44 18.11
N ILE A 528 22.27 -0.84 17.73
CA ILE A 528 22.22 -1.29 16.34
C ILE A 528 21.23 -2.44 16.23
N ARG A 529 20.35 -2.39 15.24
CA ARG A 529 19.49 -3.48 14.78
C ARG A 529 19.73 -3.75 13.31
N ASP A 530 20.25 -4.93 12.97
CA ASP A 530 20.49 -5.39 11.61
C ASP A 530 19.54 -6.54 11.27
N LEU A 531 18.61 -6.28 10.36
CA LEU A 531 17.64 -7.25 9.85
C LEU A 531 18.11 -7.96 8.57
N GLY A 532 19.37 -7.76 8.17
CA GLY A 532 20.02 -8.61 7.18
C GLY A 532 20.48 -9.93 7.80
N TYR A 533 20.41 -11.01 7.03
CA TYR A 533 20.79 -12.33 7.52
C TYR A 533 22.27 -12.38 7.95
N PRO A 534 22.65 -12.99 9.11
CA PRO A 534 21.81 -13.81 10.03
C PRO A 534 20.97 -12.98 11.03
N GLY A 535 21.10 -11.68 11.07
CA GLY A 535 20.43 -10.78 12.01
C GLY A 535 21.25 -10.47 13.24
N PHE A 536 21.11 -9.21 13.74
CA PHE A 536 21.73 -8.77 14.98
C PHE A 536 20.89 -7.65 15.62
N ASP A 537 20.73 -7.69 16.94
CA ASP A 537 20.13 -6.59 17.69
C ASP A 537 20.87 -6.42 19.02
N SER A 538 21.52 -5.27 19.18
CA SER A 538 22.31 -4.99 20.37
C SER A 538 21.48 -4.82 21.64
N THR A 539 20.16 -4.62 21.52
CA THR A 539 19.26 -4.36 22.64
C THR A 539 18.67 -5.64 23.24
N THR A 540 18.67 -6.76 22.51
CA THR A 540 18.16 -8.03 22.99
C THR A 540 19.23 -8.83 23.76
N ALA A 541 18.80 -9.67 24.70
CA ALA A 541 19.71 -10.45 25.52
C ALA A 541 20.51 -11.50 24.71
N ASP A 542 19.88 -12.11 23.71
CA ASP A 542 20.48 -13.11 22.83
C ASP A 542 21.09 -12.50 21.55
N LYS A 543 21.09 -11.17 21.43
CA LYS A 543 21.57 -10.41 20.28
C LYS A 543 20.86 -10.73 18.97
N LYS A 544 19.64 -11.27 19.01
CA LYS A 544 18.82 -11.56 17.84
C LYS A 544 17.68 -10.56 17.72
N PRO A 545 17.37 -10.09 16.52
CA PRO A 545 16.24 -9.21 16.31
C PRO A 545 14.91 -9.95 16.53
N THR A 546 13.93 -9.26 17.07
CA THR A 546 12.55 -9.75 17.18
C THR A 546 11.80 -9.65 15.86
N LEU A 547 12.20 -8.72 14.99
CA LEU A 547 11.65 -8.57 13.65
C LEU A 547 12.26 -9.59 12.67
N PRO A 548 11.53 -10.01 11.64
CA PRO A 548 12.03 -10.93 10.63
C PRO A 548 13.29 -10.44 9.93
N VAL A 549 14.22 -11.34 9.67
CA VAL A 549 15.45 -11.07 8.91
C VAL A 549 15.30 -11.45 7.44
N SER A 550 15.97 -10.73 6.55
CA SER A 550 15.93 -10.95 5.11
C SER A 550 17.33 -10.96 4.48
N LYS A 551 17.58 -11.90 3.56
CA LYS A 551 18.78 -11.88 2.71
C LYS A 551 18.63 -10.94 1.52
N SER A 552 17.42 -10.90 0.93
CA SER A 552 17.15 -10.16 -0.30
C SER A 552 16.83 -8.67 -0.08
N SER A 553 16.47 -8.28 1.14
CA SER A 553 16.15 -6.90 1.50
C SER A 553 16.70 -6.57 2.88
N PRO A 554 18.03 -6.53 3.04
CA PRO A 554 18.66 -6.22 4.32
C PRO A 554 18.30 -4.79 4.74
N MET A 555 18.08 -4.62 6.05
CA MET A 555 17.80 -3.33 6.65
C MET A 555 18.63 -3.17 7.92
N LEU A 556 19.27 -2.02 8.06
CA LEU A 556 20.08 -1.66 9.23
C LEU A 556 19.50 -0.42 9.90
N THR A 557 19.33 -0.46 11.21
CA THR A 557 18.95 0.69 12.04
C THR A 557 20.07 0.98 13.03
N ILE A 558 20.56 2.21 13.06
CA ILE A 558 21.54 2.72 14.03
C ILE A 558 20.87 3.83 14.84
N ARG A 559 20.86 3.69 16.15
CA ARG A 559 20.42 4.73 17.07
C ARG A 559 21.64 5.37 17.73
N PHE A 560 21.64 6.69 17.78
CA PHE A 560 22.73 7.47 18.37
C PHE A 560 22.31 8.05 19.71
N LYS A 561 23.27 8.24 20.62
CA LYS A 561 23.02 8.78 21.96
C LYS A 561 22.39 10.19 21.98
N ASN A 562 22.54 10.94 20.89
CA ASN A 562 21.90 12.26 20.75
C ASN A 562 20.42 12.20 20.26
N GLY A 563 19.83 11.02 20.19
CA GLY A 563 18.44 10.81 19.75
C GLY A 563 18.26 10.71 18.24
N THR A 564 19.32 10.75 17.44
CA THR A 564 19.26 10.53 15.98
C THR A 564 19.08 9.05 15.68
N VAL A 565 18.26 8.74 14.69
CA VAL A 565 18.07 7.39 14.13
C VAL A 565 18.42 7.40 12.66
N ALA A 566 19.36 6.56 12.24
CA ALA A 566 19.70 6.37 10.83
C ALA A 566 19.36 4.94 10.40
N GLN A 567 18.65 4.82 9.27
CA GLN A 567 18.22 3.54 8.73
C GLN A 567 18.64 3.42 7.28
N PHE A 568 19.11 2.23 6.91
CA PHE A 568 19.59 1.91 5.56
C PHE A 568 18.89 0.67 5.06
N ARG A 569 18.40 0.70 3.82
CA ARG A 569 17.68 -0.40 3.22
C ARG A 569 18.01 -0.55 1.75
N ALA A 570 18.33 -1.78 1.33
CA ALA A 570 18.33 -2.12 -0.08
C ALA A 570 16.89 -2.31 -0.58
N SER A 571 16.55 -1.77 -1.75
CA SER A 571 15.28 -2.08 -2.40
C SER A 571 15.36 -3.47 -3.04
N GLY A 572 14.37 -4.34 -2.77
CA GLY A 572 14.30 -5.66 -3.39
C GLY A 572 13.82 -5.65 -4.85
N THR A 573 13.28 -4.52 -5.35
CA THR A 573 12.63 -4.42 -6.67
C THR A 573 13.19 -3.32 -7.56
N GLU A 574 13.91 -2.36 -6.99
CA GLU A 574 14.48 -1.21 -7.69
C GLU A 574 15.99 -1.10 -7.42
N PRO A 575 16.79 -0.55 -8.33
CA PRO A 575 18.22 -0.35 -8.11
C PRO A 575 18.47 0.86 -7.18
N LYS A 576 17.86 0.86 -6.01
CA LYS A 576 17.91 1.94 -5.02
C LYS A 576 18.43 1.44 -3.69
N PHE A 577 19.40 2.16 -3.15
CA PHE A 577 19.84 2.07 -1.76
C PHE A 577 19.25 3.26 -0.99
N LYS A 578 18.22 2.99 -0.18
CA LYS A 578 17.47 4.02 0.54
C LYS A 578 18.08 4.28 1.91
N TYR A 579 18.02 5.55 2.35
CA TYR A 579 18.35 5.96 3.71
C TYR A 579 17.24 6.83 4.30
N TYR A 580 17.07 6.69 5.61
CA TYR A 580 16.13 7.46 6.42
C TYR A 580 16.87 7.90 7.67
N ILE A 581 17.06 9.21 7.85
CA ILE A 581 17.78 9.76 9.01
C ILE A 581 16.86 10.78 9.67
N GLU A 582 16.53 10.55 10.93
CA GLU A 582 15.68 11.43 11.72
C GLU A 582 16.43 11.87 12.98
N MET A 583 16.35 13.16 13.31
CA MET A 583 16.87 13.73 14.54
C MET A 583 15.75 14.33 15.35
N ARG A 584 15.71 13.97 16.64
CA ARG A 584 14.83 14.59 17.63
C ARG A 584 15.56 15.74 18.33
N GLY A 585 15.03 16.96 18.22
CA GLY A 585 15.42 18.09 19.06
C GLY A 585 14.74 18.00 20.43
N GLN A 586 15.39 18.55 21.44
CA GLN A 586 14.77 18.69 22.76
C GLN A 586 13.63 19.74 22.69
N PRO A 587 12.57 19.62 23.53
CA PRO A 587 11.54 20.65 23.63
C PRO A 587 12.14 22.05 23.85
N GLY A 588 11.68 23.03 23.06
CA GLY A 588 12.18 24.41 23.11
C GLY A 588 13.40 24.71 22.24
N VAL A 589 13.97 23.72 21.55
CA VAL A 589 15.01 23.95 20.54
C VAL A 589 14.34 24.30 19.21
N ALA A 590 14.77 25.42 18.61
CA ALA A 590 14.20 25.86 17.33
C ALA A 590 14.46 24.84 16.20
N ARG A 591 13.46 24.63 15.35
CA ARG A 591 13.49 23.69 14.22
C ARG A 591 14.70 23.89 13.31
N GLU A 592 15.08 25.14 13.04
CA GLU A 592 16.22 25.49 12.17
C GLU A 592 17.55 24.97 12.75
N VAL A 593 17.70 24.96 14.08
CA VAL A 593 18.88 24.42 14.74
C VAL A 593 18.93 22.90 14.56
N VAL A 594 17.82 22.22 14.85
CA VAL A 594 17.72 20.75 14.70
C VAL A 594 17.96 20.34 13.24
N LYS A 595 17.40 21.08 12.29
CA LYS A 595 17.56 20.83 10.85
C LYS A 595 19.02 20.98 10.41
N LYS A 596 19.69 22.03 10.87
CA LYS A 596 21.12 22.25 10.58
C LYS A 596 21.98 21.12 11.14
N ASP A 597 21.76 20.76 12.42
CA ASP A 597 22.50 19.68 13.06
C ASP A 597 22.27 18.33 12.35
N LEU A 598 21.03 18.07 11.92
CA LEU A 598 20.68 16.90 11.11
C LEU A 598 21.41 16.88 9.77
N GLU A 599 21.47 18.01 9.06
CA GLU A 599 22.17 18.11 7.76
C GLU A 599 23.67 17.80 7.91
N GLU A 600 24.31 18.38 8.92
CA GLU A 600 25.73 18.13 9.22
C GLU A 600 25.98 16.66 9.60
N MET A 601 25.15 16.10 10.47
CA MET A 601 25.27 14.72 10.92
C MET A 601 24.99 13.73 9.79
N SER A 602 23.95 13.96 8.99
CA SER A 602 23.59 13.11 7.84
C SER A 602 24.73 13.01 6.84
N LYS A 603 25.39 14.14 6.53
CA LYS A 603 26.54 14.15 5.63
C LYS A 603 27.66 13.25 6.15
N ILE A 604 27.97 13.32 7.43
CA ILE A 604 29.02 12.49 8.05
C ILE A 604 28.61 11.01 8.04
N ILE A 605 27.36 10.70 8.38
CA ILE A 605 26.85 9.32 8.40
C ILE A 605 26.93 8.70 7.00
N LEU A 606 26.42 9.40 5.99
CA LEU A 606 26.40 8.90 4.61
C LEU A 606 27.81 8.72 4.04
N GLU A 607 28.72 9.66 4.27
CA GLU A 607 30.12 9.55 3.84
C GLU A 607 30.87 8.40 4.53
N LYS A 608 30.68 8.23 5.85
CA LYS A 608 31.42 7.24 6.64
C LYS A 608 30.88 5.83 6.51
N LEU A 609 29.59 5.64 6.24
CA LEU A 609 28.97 4.33 6.16
C LEU A 609 28.80 3.83 4.72
N LEU A 610 28.48 4.74 3.79
CA LEU A 610 28.18 4.34 2.42
C LEU A 610 29.35 4.56 1.46
N HIS A 611 30.32 5.43 1.81
CA HIS A 611 31.42 5.81 0.92
C HIS A 611 30.95 6.05 -0.53
N PRO A 612 30.00 7.02 -0.78
CA PRO A 612 29.26 7.10 -2.03
C PRO A 612 30.15 7.19 -3.26
N LYS A 613 31.23 7.97 -3.19
CA LYS A 613 32.19 8.15 -4.31
C LYS A 613 32.97 6.89 -4.60
N GLU A 614 33.48 6.20 -3.56
CA GLU A 614 34.28 4.99 -3.69
C GLU A 614 33.45 3.82 -4.21
N ASN A 615 32.18 3.74 -3.77
CA ASN A 615 31.24 2.72 -4.17
C ASN A 615 30.44 3.08 -5.45
N GLY A 616 30.73 4.21 -6.09
CA GLY A 616 30.07 4.61 -7.34
C GLY A 616 28.56 4.84 -7.23
N LEU A 617 28.07 5.20 -6.03
CA LEU A 617 26.65 5.47 -5.79
C LEU A 617 26.27 6.81 -6.43
N GLN A 618 25.18 6.83 -7.19
CA GLN A 618 24.69 8.04 -7.87
C GLN A 618 23.57 8.66 -7.05
N SER A 619 23.77 9.90 -6.59
CA SER A 619 22.68 10.67 -5.97
C SER A 619 21.66 11.10 -7.04
N LYS A 620 20.36 11.17 -6.68
CA LYS A 620 19.39 11.94 -7.46
C LYS A 620 19.78 13.42 -7.30
N LEU A 621 20.21 14.05 -8.41
CA LEU A 621 20.39 15.52 -8.47
C LEU A 621 19.02 16.19 -8.40
#